data_5c4b88deccbb0448e1b8c01036aea2ed
#
_entry.id   5c4b88deccbb0448e1b8c01036aea2ed
#
_cell.length_a   1.000
_cell.length_b   1.000
_cell.length_c   1.000
_cell.angle_alpha   90.00
_cell.angle_beta   90.00
_cell.angle_gamma   90.00
#
_symmetry.space_group_name_H-M   'P 1'
#
loop_
_entity.id
_entity.type
_entity.pdbx_description
1 polymer ?
#
loop_
_entity_poly.entity_id
_entity_poly.type
_entity_poly.pdbx_seq_one_letter_code
_entity_poly.pdbx_strand_id
1 'polypeptide(L)'
;MPDHSHTKTLGDRALAPETLMLGYGFDPARSEGSVKPPVFLTSTFAFATAEEGRDFFDVVAGRKPVPEGGAGLVYARFNHPNGEIVEDRLAVYEAGEAALTFSSGMAAITTAILATARPGDVILHSQPLYGGTETLLARTLANFGIIAHGFADGTDPAAIQQAADDVCQRGRLSLVMIETPSNPLDTMVDIAAVRAVADRVGQATGLRPLILCDNTMLSPVFQQPLRHGADLTIASMTKYIGGHSDLIGGAVVGSRALIQPIRLLRGAIGTQLDPHSCWLVGRSLETLAIRVRAAAATAQTVIHMLEAHPGVAAVHALGPDRGSAAAKRIYAAQCTGPGSTFSIEIRGGQAEAFQVLNRLRLFKLAVSLGGTESLVSHPASTTHSGVPADVRARIGVTDGLIRLSIGLESADDLIADLTQALAALDSEPRPV
;
A
#
# COMPACT_ATOMS: atom_id res chain seq x y z
N MET A 1 20.02 12.68 -29.40
CA MET A 1 18.57 12.52 -29.65
C MET A 1 17.87 13.47 -28.69
N PRO A 2 16.68 14.00 -29.04
CA PRO A 2 15.93 14.78 -28.05
C PRO A 2 15.59 13.89 -26.84
N ASP A 3 15.67 14.49 -25.65
CA ASP A 3 15.30 13.79 -24.41
C ASP A 3 13.77 13.59 -24.37
N HIS A 4 13.31 12.36 -24.42
CA HIS A 4 11.92 11.95 -24.30
C HIS A 4 11.63 11.22 -22.99
N SER A 5 12.58 11.19 -22.05
CA SER A 5 12.49 10.39 -20.82
C SER A 5 11.28 10.74 -19.94
N HIS A 6 10.78 11.98 -20.03
CA HIS A 6 9.61 12.45 -19.25
C HIS A 6 8.39 12.75 -20.11
N THR A 7 8.32 12.22 -21.35
CA THR A 7 7.18 12.40 -22.23
C THR A 7 5.99 11.54 -21.77
N LYS A 8 4.85 12.20 -21.46
CA LYS A 8 3.59 11.52 -21.04
C LYS A 8 2.55 11.45 -22.17
N THR A 9 2.84 12.08 -23.32
CA THR A 9 1.91 12.13 -24.45
C THR A 9 2.62 11.80 -25.76
N LEU A 10 1.88 11.30 -26.72
CA LEU A 10 2.29 11.17 -28.12
C LEU A 10 1.35 12.05 -28.96
N GLY A 11 1.82 13.25 -29.31
CA GLY A 11 0.92 14.30 -29.80
C GLY A 11 -0.11 14.65 -28.72
N ASP A 12 -1.39 14.67 -29.07
CA ASP A 12 -2.51 14.95 -28.16
C ASP A 12 -2.96 13.72 -27.33
N ARG A 13 -2.39 12.55 -27.59
CA ARG A 13 -2.77 11.30 -26.93
C ARG A 13 -1.94 11.10 -25.66
N ALA A 14 -2.60 10.99 -24.50
CA ALA A 14 -1.96 10.53 -23.27
C ALA A 14 -1.54 9.05 -23.38
N LEU A 15 -0.32 8.75 -22.93
CA LEU A 15 0.20 7.40 -22.86
C LEU A 15 -0.37 6.66 -21.65
N ALA A 16 -0.66 5.37 -21.80
CA ALA A 16 -1.09 4.53 -20.69
C ALA A 16 0.03 4.35 -19.66
N PRO A 17 -0.30 4.22 -18.37
CA PRO A 17 0.70 3.98 -17.32
C PRO A 17 1.60 2.79 -17.62
N GLU A 18 1.06 1.69 -18.13
CA GLU A 18 1.81 0.49 -18.52
C GLU A 18 2.89 0.78 -19.58
N THR A 19 2.60 1.65 -20.54
CA THR A 19 3.59 2.10 -21.53
C THR A 19 4.70 2.92 -20.88
N LEU A 20 4.32 3.82 -19.98
CA LEU A 20 5.26 4.70 -19.28
C LEU A 20 6.20 3.91 -18.35
N MET A 21 5.75 2.82 -17.75
CA MET A 21 6.59 1.98 -16.89
C MET A 21 7.81 1.39 -17.62
N LEU A 22 7.78 1.28 -18.96
CA LEU A 22 8.88 0.70 -19.74
C LEU A 22 10.09 1.62 -19.91
N GLY A 23 9.89 2.94 -19.84
CA GLY A 23 10.96 3.90 -20.14
C GLY A 23 10.92 5.23 -19.43
N TYR A 24 9.79 5.60 -18.78
CA TYR A 24 9.64 6.89 -18.13
C TYR A 24 10.68 7.11 -17.02
N GLY A 25 11.25 8.32 -16.97
CA GLY A 25 12.29 8.70 -16.01
C GLY A 25 13.70 8.22 -16.36
N PHE A 26 13.92 7.54 -17.50
CA PHE A 26 15.23 7.05 -17.89
C PHE A 26 15.62 7.53 -19.29
N ASP A 27 16.79 8.20 -19.39
CA ASP A 27 17.40 8.60 -20.65
C ASP A 27 18.62 7.68 -20.93
N PRO A 28 18.54 6.82 -21.98
CA PRO A 28 19.66 5.96 -22.41
C PRO A 28 20.97 6.71 -22.69
N ALA A 29 20.90 7.98 -23.14
CA ALA A 29 22.08 8.76 -23.45
C ALA A 29 22.97 9.03 -22.22
N ARG A 30 22.38 8.99 -21.01
CA ARG A 30 23.10 9.13 -19.73
C ARG A 30 23.74 7.82 -19.24
N SER A 31 23.63 6.74 -20.02
CA SER A 31 24.07 5.38 -19.61
C SER A 31 24.57 4.60 -20.84
N GLU A 32 25.49 5.17 -21.62
CA GLU A 32 26.16 4.54 -22.76
C GLU A 32 25.17 3.96 -23.81
N GLY A 33 23.95 4.48 -23.92
CA GLY A 33 22.92 3.99 -24.80
C GLY A 33 22.21 2.72 -24.32
N SER A 34 22.39 2.34 -23.06
CA SER A 34 21.73 1.17 -22.46
C SER A 34 20.20 1.30 -22.52
N VAL A 35 19.52 0.25 -23.01
CA VAL A 35 18.03 0.24 -23.10
C VAL A 35 17.39 0.20 -21.71
N LYS A 36 18.07 -0.36 -20.73
CA LYS A 36 17.60 -0.42 -19.32
C LYS A 36 18.56 0.32 -18.41
N PRO A 37 18.09 0.97 -17.35
CA PRO A 37 18.97 1.66 -16.42
C PRO A 37 19.95 0.69 -15.76
N PRO A 38 21.24 1.01 -15.71
CA PRO A 38 22.21 0.26 -14.90
C PRO A 38 21.94 0.44 -13.41
N VAL A 39 22.55 -0.38 -12.57
CA VAL A 39 22.53 -0.21 -11.12
C VAL A 39 23.68 0.72 -10.70
N PHE A 40 23.36 1.87 -10.14
CA PHE A 40 24.35 2.86 -9.67
C PHE A 40 24.73 2.60 -8.21
N LEU A 41 25.55 1.59 -7.97
CA LEU A 41 26.04 1.21 -6.62
C LEU A 41 27.14 2.16 -6.13
N THR A 42 26.78 3.39 -5.87
CA THR A 42 27.68 4.38 -5.26
C THR A 42 26.96 5.14 -4.14
N SER A 43 27.70 5.50 -3.10
CA SER A 43 27.17 6.37 -2.04
C SER A 43 27.30 7.85 -2.37
N THR A 44 28.25 8.24 -3.23
CA THR A 44 28.65 9.64 -3.42
C THR A 44 28.77 9.95 -4.91
N PHE A 45 28.33 11.14 -5.29
CA PHE A 45 28.44 11.69 -6.64
C PHE A 45 29.35 12.91 -6.61
N ALA A 46 30.24 13.04 -7.61
CA ALA A 46 31.15 14.15 -7.72
C ALA A 46 30.47 15.38 -8.35
N PHE A 47 30.78 16.55 -7.86
CA PHE A 47 30.46 17.82 -8.51
C PHE A 47 31.55 18.17 -9.53
N ALA A 48 31.17 18.80 -10.63
CA ALA A 48 32.12 19.32 -11.60
C ALA A 48 32.89 20.52 -11.06
N THR A 49 32.26 21.35 -10.20
CA THR A 49 32.89 22.51 -9.57
C THR A 49 32.46 22.67 -8.11
N ALA A 50 33.22 23.44 -7.33
CA ALA A 50 32.86 23.76 -5.94
C ALA A 50 31.56 24.60 -5.88
N GLU A 51 31.32 25.44 -6.89
CA GLU A 51 30.11 26.24 -7.03
C GLU A 51 28.88 25.37 -7.21
N GLU A 52 28.96 24.34 -8.04
CA GLU A 52 27.88 23.35 -8.20
C GLU A 52 27.53 22.67 -6.86
N GLY A 53 28.55 22.27 -6.12
CA GLY A 53 28.35 21.69 -4.78
C GLY A 53 27.65 22.66 -3.82
N ARG A 54 28.11 23.91 -3.75
CA ARG A 54 27.47 24.94 -2.95
C ARG A 54 26.02 25.14 -3.37
N ASP A 55 25.75 25.26 -4.66
CA ASP A 55 24.44 25.54 -5.22
C ASP A 55 23.45 24.41 -4.95
N PHE A 56 23.89 23.14 -4.97
CA PHE A 56 23.11 22.00 -4.53
C PHE A 56 22.61 22.18 -3.08
N PHE A 57 23.53 22.49 -2.16
CA PHE A 57 23.16 22.66 -0.75
C PHE A 57 22.32 23.91 -0.50
N ASP A 58 22.46 24.94 -1.31
CA ASP A 58 21.59 26.13 -1.27
C ASP A 58 20.15 25.80 -1.66
N VAL A 59 19.97 24.93 -2.69
CA VAL A 59 18.65 24.43 -3.10
C VAL A 59 18.04 23.55 -2.01
N VAL A 60 18.81 22.60 -1.47
CA VAL A 60 18.34 21.71 -0.40
C VAL A 60 17.93 22.49 0.86
N ALA A 61 18.66 23.54 1.18
CA ALA A 61 18.35 24.44 2.31
C ALA A 61 17.26 25.48 2.01
N GLY A 62 16.68 25.48 0.81
CA GLY A 62 15.65 26.44 0.40
C GLY A 62 16.16 27.86 0.17
N ARG A 63 17.47 28.09 0.09
CA ARG A 63 18.08 29.39 -0.20
C ARG A 63 18.07 29.72 -1.68
N LYS A 64 17.98 28.70 -2.56
CA LYS A 64 17.81 28.85 -4.00
C LYS A 64 16.61 28.02 -4.49
N PRO A 65 15.94 28.43 -5.56
CA PRO A 65 14.90 27.61 -6.18
C PRO A 65 15.52 26.33 -6.78
N VAL A 66 14.70 25.29 -6.88
CA VAL A 66 15.10 24.04 -7.58
C VAL A 66 15.27 24.36 -9.08
N PRO A 67 16.42 24.07 -9.71
CA PRO A 67 16.63 24.28 -11.14
C PRO A 67 15.68 23.44 -12.00
N GLU A 68 15.51 23.85 -13.28
CA GLU A 68 14.78 23.12 -14.28
C GLU A 68 15.44 21.77 -14.54
N GLY A 69 15.68 20.88 -14.18
CA GLY A 69 16.41 19.60 -14.31
C GLY A 69 16.72 18.96 -12.95
N GLY A 70 16.24 19.57 -11.89
CA GLY A 70 16.45 19.08 -10.54
C GLY A 70 17.70 19.66 -9.86
N ALA A 71 17.91 19.30 -8.59
CA ALA A 71 19.03 19.80 -7.80
C ALA A 71 20.37 19.06 -8.09
N GLY A 72 20.35 18.01 -8.91
CA GLY A 72 21.50 17.15 -9.15
C GLY A 72 21.65 16.04 -8.10
N LEU A 73 22.76 15.30 -8.18
CA LEU A 73 23.09 14.18 -7.31
C LEU A 73 24.26 14.54 -6.39
N VAL A 74 24.25 14.09 -5.14
CA VAL A 74 25.34 14.32 -4.19
C VAL A 74 25.66 13.09 -3.37
N TYR A 75 24.65 12.44 -2.83
CA TYR A 75 24.80 11.32 -1.91
C TYR A 75 23.56 10.43 -1.93
N ALA A 76 23.74 9.12 -2.05
CA ALA A 76 22.63 8.18 -2.28
C ALA A 76 21.57 8.17 -1.17
N ARG A 77 21.89 8.63 0.06
CA ARG A 77 20.90 8.82 1.14
C ARG A 77 19.88 9.92 0.81
N PHE A 78 20.23 10.90 -0.03
CA PHE A 78 19.28 11.93 -0.48
C PHE A 78 18.56 11.52 -1.75
N ASN A 79 19.32 11.17 -2.78
CA ASN A 79 18.82 10.66 -4.06
C ASN A 79 19.90 9.88 -4.83
N HIS A 80 19.48 9.05 -5.76
CA HIS A 80 20.34 8.33 -6.70
C HIS A 80 19.50 7.96 -7.95
N PRO A 81 20.13 7.72 -9.13
CA PRO A 81 19.39 7.56 -10.38
C PRO A 81 18.31 6.46 -10.36
N ASN A 82 18.61 5.29 -9.77
CA ASN A 82 17.63 4.20 -9.69
C ASN A 82 16.41 4.57 -8.82
N GLY A 83 16.64 5.37 -7.75
CA GLY A 83 15.55 5.89 -6.91
C GLY A 83 14.69 6.88 -7.66
N GLU A 84 15.29 7.85 -8.35
CA GLU A 84 14.57 8.87 -9.13
C GLU A 84 13.69 8.25 -10.22
N ILE A 85 14.22 7.27 -10.98
CA ILE A 85 13.44 6.55 -12.00
C ILE A 85 12.21 5.86 -11.40
N VAL A 86 12.38 5.21 -10.25
CA VAL A 86 11.26 4.54 -9.57
C VAL A 86 10.26 5.55 -9.01
N GLU A 87 10.73 6.63 -8.39
CA GLU A 87 9.90 7.71 -7.86
C GLU A 87 9.07 8.35 -8.97
N ASP A 88 9.65 8.64 -10.14
CA ASP A 88 8.96 9.17 -11.31
C ASP A 88 7.87 8.22 -11.83
N ARG A 89 8.18 6.93 -11.96
CA ARG A 89 7.24 5.90 -12.40
C ARG A 89 6.08 5.72 -11.41
N LEU A 90 6.36 5.68 -10.11
CA LEU A 90 5.33 5.59 -9.07
C LEU A 90 4.42 6.82 -9.05
N ALA A 91 4.99 8.02 -9.19
CA ALA A 91 4.21 9.25 -9.27
C ALA A 91 3.21 9.21 -10.44
N VAL A 92 3.66 8.74 -11.62
CA VAL A 92 2.79 8.57 -12.80
C VAL A 92 1.71 7.51 -12.54
N TYR A 93 2.09 6.36 -11.98
CA TYR A 93 1.15 5.24 -11.82
C TYR A 93 0.06 5.53 -10.79
N GLU A 94 0.41 6.21 -9.69
CA GLU A 94 -0.54 6.63 -8.63
C GLU A 94 -1.26 7.95 -8.95
N ALA A 95 -1.05 8.52 -10.14
CA ALA A 95 -1.61 9.81 -10.54
C ALA A 95 -1.20 10.99 -9.63
N GLY A 96 0.00 10.94 -9.04
CA GLY A 96 0.59 11.99 -8.22
C GLY A 96 1.57 12.87 -8.99
N GLU A 97 2.04 13.92 -8.32
CA GLU A 97 3.04 14.85 -8.86
C GLU A 97 4.48 14.45 -8.53
N ALA A 98 4.67 13.76 -7.41
CA ALA A 98 5.95 13.28 -6.93
C ALA A 98 5.79 12.04 -6.04
N ALA A 99 6.86 11.26 -5.93
CA ALA A 99 6.94 10.12 -5.04
C ALA A 99 8.26 10.09 -4.27
N LEU A 100 8.30 9.25 -3.24
CA LEU A 100 9.50 8.90 -2.49
C LEU A 100 9.54 7.40 -2.23
N THR A 101 10.72 6.81 -2.39
CA THR A 101 11.00 5.42 -2.04
C THR A 101 11.60 5.30 -0.64
N PHE A 102 11.27 4.21 0.06
CA PHE A 102 11.67 3.93 1.45
C PHE A 102 12.11 2.49 1.61
N SER A 103 12.93 2.23 2.62
CA SER A 103 13.45 0.90 2.97
C SER A 103 12.38 -0.12 3.36
N SER A 104 11.16 0.31 3.66
CA SER A 104 9.99 -0.55 3.92
C SER A 104 8.69 0.26 3.86
N GLY A 105 7.53 -0.44 3.76
CA GLY A 105 6.23 0.20 3.92
C GLY A 105 6.07 0.89 5.27
N MET A 106 6.58 0.28 6.35
CA MET A 106 6.56 0.90 7.68
C MET A 106 7.43 2.16 7.77
N ALA A 107 8.59 2.17 7.09
CA ALA A 107 9.42 3.37 6.99
C ALA A 107 8.71 4.50 6.25
N ALA A 108 7.96 4.17 5.19
CA ALA A 108 7.13 5.12 4.45
C ALA A 108 6.02 5.72 5.34
N ILE A 109 5.24 4.86 6.02
CA ILE A 109 4.17 5.26 6.95
C ILE A 109 4.73 6.15 8.07
N THR A 110 5.76 5.67 8.77
CA THR A 110 6.33 6.39 9.93
C THR A 110 6.89 7.74 9.51
N THR A 111 7.63 7.79 8.40
CA THR A 111 8.23 9.06 7.93
C THR A 111 7.14 10.05 7.47
N ALA A 112 6.11 9.58 6.77
CA ALA A 112 5.00 10.44 6.36
C ALA A 112 4.24 11.02 7.56
N ILE A 113 3.93 10.19 8.57
CA ILE A 113 3.26 10.65 9.80
C ILE A 113 4.13 11.67 10.55
N LEU A 114 5.40 11.36 10.82
CA LEU A 114 6.29 12.25 11.55
C LEU A 114 6.59 13.56 10.81
N ALA A 115 6.47 13.59 9.48
CA ALA A 115 6.62 14.81 8.69
C ALA A 115 5.36 15.71 8.76
N THR A 116 4.20 15.14 9.09
CA THR A 116 2.90 15.82 9.00
C THR A 116 2.20 16.03 10.34
N ALA A 117 2.48 15.19 11.33
CA ALA A 117 1.94 15.27 12.68
C ALA A 117 2.98 15.76 13.70
N ARG A 118 2.52 16.36 14.78
CA ARG A 118 3.35 16.92 15.87
C ARG A 118 2.87 16.38 17.23
N PRO A 119 3.69 16.47 18.29
CA PRO A 119 3.23 16.17 19.64
C PRO A 119 1.96 16.97 19.99
N GLY A 120 0.95 16.28 20.52
CA GLY A 120 -0.38 16.83 20.81
C GLY A 120 -1.39 16.72 19.67
N ASP A 121 -0.98 16.29 18.48
CA ASP A 121 -1.91 16.02 17.38
C ASP A 121 -2.65 14.69 17.58
N VAL A 122 -3.83 14.63 16.98
CA VAL A 122 -4.63 13.41 16.90
C VAL A 122 -4.63 12.90 15.46
N ILE A 123 -4.45 11.59 15.30
CA ILE A 123 -4.62 10.86 14.05
C ILE A 123 -5.92 10.06 14.17
N LEU A 124 -6.86 10.31 13.27
CA LEU A 124 -8.03 9.46 13.08
C LEU A 124 -7.65 8.33 12.10
N HIS A 125 -8.03 7.08 12.37
CA HIS A 125 -7.69 6.00 11.44
C HIS A 125 -8.83 4.99 11.25
N SER A 126 -8.88 4.35 10.06
CA SER A 126 -9.81 3.24 9.81
C SER A 126 -9.39 2.00 10.60
N GLN A 127 -10.36 1.11 10.85
CA GLN A 127 -10.13 -0.19 11.48
C GLN A 127 -10.80 -1.31 10.66
N PRO A 128 -10.13 -2.47 10.49
CA PRO A 128 -8.74 -2.74 10.88
C PRO A 128 -7.73 -2.03 9.98
N LEU A 129 -6.50 -1.84 10.49
CA LEU A 129 -5.31 -1.55 9.70
C LEU A 129 -4.36 -2.75 9.71
N TYR A 130 -3.34 -2.72 8.89
CA TYR A 130 -2.21 -3.65 9.02
C TYR A 130 -1.67 -3.65 10.46
N GLY A 131 -1.45 -4.84 11.05
CA GLY A 131 -1.08 -4.98 12.46
C GLY A 131 0.18 -4.20 12.87
N GLY A 132 1.15 -4.02 11.95
CA GLY A 132 2.31 -3.17 12.18
C GLY A 132 1.94 -1.69 12.32
N THR A 133 0.99 -1.22 11.54
CA THR A 133 0.48 0.16 11.60
C THR A 133 -0.32 0.40 12.87
N GLU A 134 -1.19 -0.55 13.27
CA GLU A 134 -1.90 -0.50 14.57
C GLU A 134 -0.91 -0.37 15.73
N THR A 135 0.14 -1.19 15.74
CA THR A 135 1.19 -1.14 16.77
C THR A 135 1.96 0.17 16.76
N LEU A 136 2.29 0.70 15.58
CA LEU A 136 2.95 1.99 15.42
C LEU A 136 2.10 3.11 16.04
N LEU A 137 0.82 3.17 15.68
CA LEU A 137 -0.10 4.20 16.14
C LEU A 137 -0.36 4.09 17.65
N ALA A 138 -0.72 2.89 18.12
CA ALA A 138 -1.16 2.70 19.51
C ALA A 138 -0.03 2.74 20.54
N ARG A 139 1.19 2.35 20.17
CA ARG A 139 2.30 2.21 21.12
C ARG A 139 3.47 3.14 20.85
N THR A 140 3.98 3.12 19.59
CA THR A 140 5.22 3.84 19.26
C THR A 140 4.99 5.34 19.23
N LEU A 141 4.02 5.81 18.47
CA LEU A 141 3.75 7.24 18.31
C LEU A 141 3.15 7.88 19.57
N ALA A 142 2.50 7.10 20.43
CA ALA A 142 2.05 7.57 21.74
C ALA A 142 3.23 8.08 22.59
N ASN A 143 4.41 7.45 22.49
CA ASN A 143 5.62 7.92 23.19
C ASN A 143 6.16 9.25 22.65
N PHE A 144 5.74 9.67 21.46
CA PHE A 144 6.05 10.97 20.85
C PHE A 144 4.91 11.98 21.04
N GLY A 145 3.93 11.66 21.90
CA GLY A 145 2.80 12.55 22.21
C GLY A 145 1.78 12.67 21.08
N ILE A 146 1.77 11.75 20.11
CA ILE A 146 0.77 11.68 19.04
C ILE A 146 -0.33 10.72 19.48
N ILE A 147 -1.57 11.15 19.43
CA ILE A 147 -2.75 10.37 19.85
C ILE A 147 -3.38 9.73 18.61
N ALA A 148 -3.72 8.44 18.70
CA ALA A 148 -4.45 7.75 17.64
C ALA A 148 -5.86 7.36 18.11
N HIS A 149 -6.84 7.46 17.20
CA HIS A 149 -8.23 7.07 17.46
C HIS A 149 -8.80 6.37 16.23
N GLY A 150 -9.39 5.19 16.42
CA GLY A 150 -9.94 4.38 15.34
C GLY A 150 -11.43 4.58 15.12
N PHE A 151 -11.90 4.50 13.88
CA PHE A 151 -13.30 4.32 13.51
C PHE A 151 -13.49 2.96 12.82
N ALA A 152 -14.61 2.29 13.12
CA ALA A 152 -14.81 0.91 12.69
C ALA A 152 -15.52 0.79 11.33
N ASP A 153 -16.46 1.67 11.01
CA ASP A 153 -17.22 1.62 9.75
C ASP A 153 -16.80 2.73 8.79
N GLY A 154 -15.91 2.36 7.85
CA GLY A 154 -15.47 3.25 6.77
C GLY A 154 -16.47 3.41 5.64
N THR A 155 -17.60 2.69 5.67
CA THR A 155 -18.65 2.77 4.65
C THR A 155 -19.78 3.72 5.01
N ASP A 156 -19.86 4.13 6.29
CA ASP A 156 -20.84 5.08 6.81
C ASP A 156 -20.23 6.48 7.03
N PRO A 157 -20.59 7.48 6.20
CA PRO A 157 -20.11 8.85 6.37
C PRO A 157 -20.46 9.48 7.72
N ALA A 158 -21.59 9.07 8.35
CA ALA A 158 -22.01 9.59 9.64
C ALA A 158 -21.11 9.05 10.76
N ALA A 159 -20.74 7.76 10.71
CA ALA A 159 -19.81 7.16 11.66
C ALA A 159 -18.42 7.81 11.57
N ILE A 160 -17.92 8.07 10.35
CA ILE A 160 -16.63 8.76 10.15
C ILE A 160 -16.72 10.19 10.72
N GLN A 161 -17.80 10.93 10.46
CA GLN A 161 -17.97 12.29 10.98
C GLN A 161 -18.03 12.31 12.50
N GLN A 162 -18.81 11.42 13.12
CA GLN A 162 -18.91 11.35 14.58
C GLN A 162 -17.52 11.08 15.22
N ALA A 163 -16.76 10.14 14.66
CA ALA A 163 -15.41 9.88 15.13
C ALA A 163 -14.47 11.10 14.98
N ALA A 164 -14.60 11.87 13.89
CA ALA A 164 -13.84 13.10 13.68
C ALA A 164 -14.23 14.18 14.71
N ASP A 165 -15.52 14.35 14.99
CA ASP A 165 -16.03 15.30 15.98
C ASP A 165 -15.52 14.94 17.40
N ASP A 166 -15.55 13.66 17.76
CA ASP A 166 -15.06 13.17 19.05
C ASP A 166 -13.56 13.44 19.25
N VAL A 167 -12.75 13.24 18.20
CA VAL A 167 -11.29 13.47 18.30
C VAL A 167 -10.93 14.95 18.29
N CYS A 168 -11.70 15.80 17.60
CA CYS A 168 -11.49 17.25 17.62
C CYS A 168 -11.67 17.86 19.01
N GLN A 169 -12.39 17.20 19.92
CA GLN A 169 -12.50 17.59 21.32
C GLN A 169 -11.23 17.24 22.16
N ARG A 170 -10.39 16.34 21.65
CA ARG A 170 -9.20 15.83 22.37
C ARG A 170 -7.91 16.49 21.93
N GLY A 171 -7.89 17.11 20.74
CA GLY A 171 -6.72 17.75 20.18
C GLY A 171 -6.90 18.13 18.73
N ARG A 172 -5.83 18.59 18.12
CA ARG A 172 -5.83 18.96 16.71
C ARG A 172 -5.84 17.69 15.83
N LEU A 173 -6.93 17.44 15.10
CA LEU A 173 -6.96 16.40 14.08
C LEU A 173 -6.08 16.84 12.90
N SER A 174 -4.89 16.26 12.77
CA SER A 174 -3.92 16.62 11.73
C SER A 174 -3.92 15.65 10.55
N LEU A 175 -4.28 14.39 10.79
CA LEU A 175 -4.18 13.33 9.80
C LEU A 175 -5.35 12.34 9.94
N VAL A 176 -5.91 11.93 8.80
CA VAL A 176 -6.80 10.76 8.70
C VAL A 176 -6.05 9.68 7.92
N MET A 177 -5.72 8.58 8.58
CA MET A 177 -5.07 7.44 7.96
C MET A 177 -6.07 6.34 7.65
N ILE A 178 -6.15 5.92 6.40
CA ILE A 178 -7.05 4.85 5.98
C ILE A 178 -6.28 3.76 5.24
N GLU A 179 -6.76 2.52 5.36
CA GLU A 179 -6.35 1.38 4.56
C GLU A 179 -7.59 0.83 3.86
N THR A 180 -7.63 0.87 2.53
CA THR A 180 -8.79 0.45 1.76
C THR A 180 -8.38 -0.19 0.44
N PRO A 181 -8.74 -1.49 0.23
CA PRO A 181 -9.36 -2.38 1.21
C PRO A 181 -8.41 -2.74 2.35
N SER A 182 -8.97 -3.11 3.49
CA SER A 182 -8.19 -3.45 4.68
C SER A 182 -7.68 -4.90 4.66
N ASN A 183 -6.51 -5.12 5.23
CA ASN A 183 -5.99 -6.45 5.51
C ASN A 183 -6.40 -6.86 6.96
N PRO A 184 -7.06 -8.03 7.20
CA PRO A 184 -7.22 -9.15 6.26
C PRO A 184 -8.63 -9.31 5.66
N LEU A 185 -9.57 -8.42 5.90
CA LEU A 185 -11.00 -8.65 5.67
C LEU A 185 -11.55 -7.98 4.40
N ASP A 186 -10.71 -7.30 3.63
CA ASP A 186 -11.13 -6.53 2.44
C ASP A 186 -12.25 -5.52 2.72
N THR A 187 -12.31 -4.98 3.95
CA THR A 187 -13.31 -3.94 4.26
C THR A 187 -12.97 -2.65 3.53
N MET A 188 -14.01 -1.99 3.04
CA MET A 188 -13.86 -0.77 2.25
C MET A 188 -14.00 0.48 3.11
N VAL A 189 -13.24 1.51 2.76
CA VAL A 189 -13.44 2.88 3.25
C VAL A 189 -13.77 3.79 2.07
N ASP A 190 -14.82 4.60 2.21
CA ASP A 190 -15.21 5.60 1.23
C ASP A 190 -14.26 6.80 1.30
N ILE A 191 -13.29 6.86 0.38
CA ILE A 191 -12.27 7.93 0.34
C ILE A 191 -12.93 9.30 0.16
N ALA A 192 -13.98 9.39 -0.66
CA ALA A 192 -14.70 10.64 -0.89
C ALA A 192 -15.46 11.11 0.37
N ALA A 193 -16.01 10.17 1.15
CA ALA A 193 -16.65 10.50 2.43
C ALA A 193 -15.62 11.00 3.45
N VAL A 194 -14.46 10.34 3.54
CA VAL A 194 -13.33 10.81 4.39
C VAL A 194 -12.89 12.21 3.97
N ARG A 195 -12.81 12.49 2.66
CA ARG A 195 -12.48 13.82 2.14
C ARG A 195 -13.52 14.87 2.56
N ALA A 196 -14.80 14.56 2.44
CA ALA A 196 -15.88 15.47 2.87
C ALA A 196 -15.82 15.75 4.37
N VAL A 197 -15.48 14.74 5.20
CA VAL A 197 -15.27 14.94 6.65
C VAL A 197 -14.06 15.83 6.91
N ALA A 198 -12.93 15.57 6.27
CA ALA A 198 -11.72 16.39 6.39
C ALA A 198 -11.97 17.86 6.01
N ASP A 199 -12.73 18.10 4.94
CA ASP A 199 -13.07 19.46 4.50
C ASP A 199 -13.98 20.17 5.53
N ARG A 200 -14.95 19.46 6.13
CA ARG A 200 -15.80 20.03 7.22
C ARG A 200 -14.98 20.39 8.46
N VAL A 201 -14.06 19.50 8.87
CA VAL A 201 -13.12 19.80 9.97
C VAL A 201 -12.29 21.04 9.63
N GLY A 202 -11.79 21.13 8.42
CA GLY A 202 -11.03 22.30 7.95
C GLY A 202 -11.83 23.60 8.00
N GLN A 203 -13.10 23.57 7.62
CA GLN A 203 -13.99 24.73 7.73
C GLN A 203 -14.26 25.14 9.18
N ALA A 204 -14.41 24.17 10.08
CA ALA A 204 -14.70 24.43 11.47
C ALA A 204 -13.47 24.88 12.28
N THR A 205 -12.29 24.37 11.97
CA THR A 205 -11.06 24.58 12.77
C THR A 205 -10.01 25.50 12.11
N GLY A 206 -10.19 25.82 10.82
CA GLY A 206 -9.21 26.55 10.02
C GLY A 206 -8.04 25.68 9.53
N LEU A 207 -8.00 24.37 9.86
CA LEU A 207 -6.96 23.44 9.42
C LEU A 207 -7.60 22.13 8.95
N ARG A 208 -7.52 21.88 7.64
CA ARG A 208 -7.97 20.60 7.07
C ARG A 208 -6.96 19.49 7.38
N PRO A 209 -7.38 18.38 8.01
CA PRO A 209 -6.50 17.22 8.18
C PRO A 209 -6.11 16.63 6.82
N LEU A 210 -4.87 16.14 6.72
CA LEU A 210 -4.41 15.40 5.56
C LEU A 210 -5.01 13.98 5.54
N ILE A 211 -5.22 13.44 4.34
CA ILE A 211 -5.70 12.08 4.15
C ILE A 211 -4.56 11.24 3.59
N LEU A 212 -4.13 10.26 4.37
CA LEU A 212 -3.10 9.29 4.02
C LEU A 212 -3.74 7.93 3.78
N CYS A 213 -3.71 7.45 2.54
CA CYS A 213 -4.33 6.17 2.14
C CYS A 213 -3.26 5.11 1.86
N ASP A 214 -3.28 4.02 2.59
CA ASP A 214 -2.51 2.82 2.25
C ASP A 214 -3.23 2.06 1.13
N ASN A 215 -2.60 2.02 -0.05
CA ASN A 215 -3.08 1.38 -1.28
C ASN A 215 -2.37 0.05 -1.57
N THR A 216 -1.76 -0.56 -0.57
CA THR A 216 -0.96 -1.78 -0.76
C THR A 216 -1.77 -2.93 -1.35
N MET A 217 -3.02 -3.11 -0.93
CA MET A 217 -3.85 -4.28 -1.27
C MET A 217 -4.31 -4.30 -2.74
N LEU A 218 -4.57 -3.16 -3.35
CA LEU A 218 -5.04 -3.06 -4.73
C LEU A 218 -3.98 -2.57 -5.71
N SER A 219 -2.90 -1.98 -5.21
CA SER A 219 -1.88 -1.32 -6.02
C SER A 219 -2.47 -0.22 -6.95
N PRO A 220 -1.66 0.59 -7.62
CA PRO A 220 -2.17 1.59 -8.57
C PRO A 220 -2.87 0.99 -9.79
N VAL A 221 -2.80 -0.34 -9.98
CA VAL A 221 -3.49 -1.03 -11.08
C VAL A 221 -5.00 -1.02 -10.89
N PHE A 222 -5.47 -1.22 -9.67
CA PHE A 222 -6.90 -1.36 -9.37
C PHE A 222 -7.49 -0.21 -8.56
N GLN A 223 -6.66 0.63 -7.93
CA GLN A 223 -7.13 1.80 -7.19
C GLN A 223 -6.09 2.92 -7.23
N GLN A 224 -6.53 4.15 -7.38
CA GLN A 224 -5.71 5.36 -7.36
C GLN A 224 -6.30 6.37 -6.35
N PRO A 225 -6.00 6.26 -5.06
CA PRO A 225 -6.64 7.05 -3.99
C PRO A 225 -6.56 8.57 -4.18
N LEU A 226 -5.48 9.08 -4.80
CA LEU A 226 -5.33 10.51 -5.08
C LEU A 226 -6.46 11.07 -5.97
N ARG A 227 -7.01 10.25 -6.88
CA ARG A 227 -8.14 10.63 -7.74
C ARG A 227 -9.46 10.72 -6.99
N HIS A 228 -9.54 10.14 -5.79
CA HIS A 228 -10.74 10.05 -4.99
C HIS A 228 -10.69 10.96 -3.75
N GLY A 229 -9.64 11.77 -3.60
CA GLY A 229 -9.56 12.79 -2.55
C GLY A 229 -8.52 12.53 -1.45
N ALA A 230 -7.73 11.44 -1.52
CA ALA A 230 -6.56 11.31 -0.66
C ALA A 230 -5.52 12.39 -1.01
N ASP A 231 -4.77 12.83 -0.01
CA ASP A 231 -3.67 13.79 -0.19
C ASP A 231 -2.33 13.08 -0.43
N LEU A 232 -2.16 11.93 0.21
CA LEU A 232 -0.99 11.07 0.10
C LEU A 232 -1.44 9.61 -0.06
N THR A 233 -0.76 8.87 -0.92
CA THR A 233 -0.89 7.43 -1.05
C THR A 233 0.37 6.77 -0.54
N ILE A 234 0.21 5.70 0.24
CA ILE A 234 1.31 4.80 0.65
C ILE A 234 1.13 3.45 -0.02
N ALA A 235 2.26 2.82 -0.34
CA ALA A 235 2.30 1.43 -0.75
C ALA A 235 3.50 0.71 -0.12
N SER A 236 3.28 -0.50 0.40
CA SER A 236 4.35 -1.45 0.65
C SER A 236 4.79 -2.03 -0.69
N MET A 237 5.93 -1.57 -1.23
CA MET A 237 6.49 -2.11 -2.48
C MET A 237 6.93 -3.56 -2.34
N THR A 238 7.10 -4.05 -1.12
CA THR A 238 7.33 -5.46 -0.76
C THR A 238 6.26 -6.40 -1.33
N LYS A 239 5.03 -5.88 -1.55
CA LYS A 239 3.85 -6.63 -1.98
C LYS A 239 3.75 -6.62 -3.50
N TYR A 240 2.61 -6.34 -4.06
CA TYR A 240 2.33 -6.38 -5.51
C TYR A 240 3.33 -5.62 -6.38
N ILE A 241 3.84 -4.47 -5.92
CA ILE A 241 4.76 -3.65 -6.72
C ILE A 241 6.07 -4.40 -6.97
N GLY A 242 6.73 -4.93 -5.95
CA GLY A 242 7.87 -5.82 -6.10
C GLY A 242 7.45 -7.17 -6.71
N GLY A 243 6.48 -7.81 -6.08
CA GLY A 243 5.71 -8.94 -6.62
C GLY A 243 6.47 -10.25 -6.78
N HIS A 244 7.67 -10.40 -6.21
CA HIS A 244 8.50 -11.58 -6.35
C HIS A 244 9.03 -12.10 -5.00
N SER A 245 8.55 -11.55 -3.88
CA SER A 245 8.95 -11.93 -2.51
C SER A 245 10.46 -11.83 -2.22
N ASP A 246 11.19 -11.01 -2.96
CA ASP A 246 12.64 -10.92 -2.98
C ASP A 246 13.18 -9.54 -2.55
N LEU A 247 12.28 -8.60 -2.21
CA LEU A 247 12.67 -7.27 -1.73
C LEU A 247 11.73 -6.74 -0.64
N ILE A 248 12.23 -5.80 0.13
CA ILE A 248 11.46 -4.99 1.06
C ILE A 248 11.57 -3.54 0.62
N GLY A 249 10.42 -2.84 0.54
CA GLY A 249 10.39 -1.43 0.17
C GLY A 249 9.05 -0.78 0.47
N GLY A 250 9.05 0.54 0.46
CA GLY A 250 7.85 1.35 0.63
C GLY A 250 7.86 2.57 -0.27
N ALA A 251 6.70 3.15 -0.52
CA ALA A 251 6.55 4.37 -1.28
C ALA A 251 5.52 5.31 -0.65
N VAL A 252 5.73 6.61 -0.84
CA VAL A 252 4.73 7.68 -0.58
C VAL A 252 4.60 8.49 -1.86
N VAL A 253 3.37 8.75 -2.28
CA VAL A 253 3.06 9.54 -3.48
C VAL A 253 2.07 10.65 -3.14
N GLY A 254 2.24 11.82 -3.72
CA GLY A 254 1.34 12.96 -3.51
C GLY A 254 1.73 14.20 -4.32
N SER A 255 1.27 15.36 -3.87
CA SER A 255 1.71 16.64 -4.45
C SER A 255 3.16 16.95 -4.09
N ARG A 256 3.87 17.70 -4.94
CA ARG A 256 5.26 18.13 -4.67
C ARG A 256 5.38 18.87 -3.33
N ALA A 257 4.39 19.68 -3.00
CA ALA A 257 4.37 20.45 -1.75
C ALA A 257 4.31 19.55 -0.51
N LEU A 258 3.54 18.46 -0.54
CA LEU A 258 3.44 17.50 0.56
C LEU A 258 4.63 16.53 0.62
N ILE A 259 5.19 16.18 -0.53
CA ILE A 259 6.35 15.27 -0.63
C ILE A 259 7.64 15.94 -0.13
N GLN A 260 7.80 17.25 -0.29
CA GLN A 260 9.04 17.95 0.08
C GLN A 260 9.40 17.82 1.58
N PRO A 261 8.53 18.09 2.57
CA PRO A 261 8.86 17.89 3.98
C PRO A 261 9.14 16.42 4.33
N ILE A 262 8.47 15.47 3.67
CA ILE A 262 8.72 14.03 3.84
C ILE A 262 10.11 13.66 3.30
N ARG A 263 10.53 14.22 2.16
CA ARG A 263 11.87 14.06 1.57
C ARG A 263 12.97 14.55 2.52
N LEU A 264 12.77 15.71 3.12
CA LEU A 264 13.73 16.27 4.09
C LEU A 264 13.88 15.35 5.31
N LEU A 265 12.76 14.89 5.86
CA LEU A 265 12.78 13.99 7.01
C LEU A 265 13.38 12.62 6.64
N ARG A 266 13.04 12.04 5.46
CA ARG A 266 13.66 10.82 4.95
C ARG A 266 15.18 10.93 4.93
N GLY A 267 15.71 12.03 4.38
CA GLY A 267 17.14 12.31 4.35
C GLY A 267 17.78 12.43 5.74
N ALA A 268 17.05 13.00 6.71
CA ALA A 268 17.54 13.18 8.09
C ALA A 268 17.59 11.86 8.87
N ILE A 269 16.53 11.03 8.79
CA ILE A 269 16.44 9.78 9.56
C ILE A 269 16.97 8.55 8.81
N GLY A 270 17.26 8.66 7.50
CA GLY A 270 17.93 7.62 6.73
C GLY A 270 17.05 6.43 6.32
N THR A 271 15.77 6.67 6.00
CA THR A 271 14.80 5.62 5.64
C THR A 271 14.64 5.39 4.13
N GLN A 272 15.54 5.90 3.29
CA GLN A 272 15.52 5.69 1.84
C GLN A 272 15.76 4.22 1.44
N LEU A 273 15.36 3.87 0.22
CA LEU A 273 15.66 2.58 -0.39
C LEU A 273 16.99 2.66 -1.14
N ASP A 274 17.76 1.58 -1.15
CA ASP A 274 19.05 1.46 -1.82
C ASP A 274 18.92 1.34 -3.36
N PRO A 275 20.03 1.60 -4.13
CA PRO A 275 19.99 1.57 -5.59
C PRO A 275 19.63 0.20 -6.19
N HIS A 276 20.12 -0.91 -5.61
CA HIS A 276 19.84 -2.24 -6.14
C HIS A 276 18.38 -2.61 -5.97
N SER A 277 17.80 -2.38 -4.77
CA SER A 277 16.37 -2.61 -4.52
C SER A 277 15.51 -1.71 -5.39
N CYS A 278 15.88 -0.45 -5.59
CA CYS A 278 15.18 0.43 -6.55
C CYS A 278 15.25 -0.12 -7.99
N TRP A 279 16.37 -0.68 -8.42
CA TRP A 279 16.50 -1.30 -9.72
C TRP A 279 15.55 -2.50 -9.88
N LEU A 280 15.46 -3.37 -8.86
CA LEU A 280 14.50 -4.48 -8.82
C LEU A 280 13.05 -3.99 -8.90
N VAL A 281 12.71 -2.94 -8.14
CA VAL A 281 11.37 -2.33 -8.19
C VAL A 281 11.09 -1.76 -9.59
N GLY A 282 12.05 -1.05 -10.19
CA GLY A 282 11.92 -0.49 -11.54
C GLY A 282 11.62 -1.57 -12.59
N ARG A 283 12.33 -2.72 -12.50
CA ARG A 283 12.09 -3.91 -13.34
C ARG A 283 10.70 -4.50 -13.07
N SER A 284 10.28 -4.61 -11.83
CA SER A 284 9.00 -5.19 -11.42
C SER A 284 7.79 -4.35 -11.84
N LEU A 285 7.93 -3.02 -11.86
CA LEU A 285 6.89 -2.10 -12.33
C LEU A 285 6.50 -2.35 -13.79
N GLU A 286 7.43 -2.78 -14.63
CA GLU A 286 7.18 -3.06 -16.05
C GLU A 286 6.14 -4.17 -16.28
N THR A 287 6.01 -5.10 -15.33
CA THR A 287 5.07 -6.23 -15.40
C THR A 287 3.97 -6.18 -14.34
N LEU A 288 3.89 -5.10 -13.55
CA LEU A 288 2.95 -4.99 -12.43
C LEU A 288 1.51 -5.26 -12.87
N ALA A 289 1.04 -4.57 -13.92
CA ALA A 289 -0.35 -4.71 -14.39
C ALA A 289 -0.67 -6.13 -14.87
N ILE A 290 0.27 -6.79 -15.57
CA ILE A 290 0.11 -8.15 -16.07
C ILE A 290 -0.02 -9.12 -14.89
N ARG A 291 0.87 -9.05 -13.92
CA ARG A 291 0.86 -9.92 -12.73
C ARG A 291 -0.40 -9.74 -11.89
N VAL A 292 -0.74 -8.50 -11.58
CA VAL A 292 -1.90 -8.19 -10.73
C VAL A 292 -3.21 -8.61 -11.38
N ARG A 293 -3.39 -8.37 -12.68
CA ARG A 293 -4.59 -8.78 -13.42
C ARG A 293 -4.71 -10.29 -13.53
N ALA A 294 -3.61 -10.99 -13.81
CA ALA A 294 -3.59 -12.45 -13.89
C ALA A 294 -3.94 -13.09 -12.54
N ALA A 295 -3.26 -12.67 -11.47
CA ALA A 295 -3.54 -13.17 -10.11
C ALA A 295 -5.00 -12.89 -9.68
N ALA A 296 -5.53 -11.71 -10.00
CA ALA A 296 -6.92 -11.37 -9.69
C ALA A 296 -7.92 -12.26 -10.46
N ALA A 297 -7.67 -12.57 -11.72
CA ALA A 297 -8.52 -13.48 -12.49
C ALA A 297 -8.53 -14.89 -11.89
N THR A 298 -7.35 -15.43 -11.55
CA THR A 298 -7.21 -16.71 -10.84
C THR A 298 -7.95 -16.68 -9.49
N ALA A 299 -7.79 -15.60 -8.71
CA ALA A 299 -8.46 -15.44 -7.42
C ALA A 299 -9.99 -15.51 -7.54
N GLN A 300 -10.59 -14.89 -8.55
CA GLN A 300 -12.06 -14.95 -8.74
C GLN A 300 -12.54 -16.39 -8.99
N THR A 301 -11.79 -17.19 -9.75
CA THR A 301 -12.11 -18.61 -9.99
C THR A 301 -12.05 -19.43 -8.69
N VAL A 302 -11.01 -19.21 -7.89
CA VAL A 302 -10.83 -19.85 -6.59
C VAL A 302 -11.94 -19.43 -5.59
N ILE A 303 -12.27 -18.15 -5.54
CA ILE A 303 -13.34 -17.61 -4.68
C ILE A 303 -14.68 -18.28 -4.98
N HIS A 304 -15.06 -18.42 -6.25
CA HIS A 304 -16.32 -19.07 -6.63
C HIS A 304 -16.42 -20.51 -6.12
N MET A 305 -15.32 -21.27 -6.15
CA MET A 305 -15.29 -22.62 -5.59
C MET A 305 -15.48 -22.59 -4.07
N LEU A 306 -14.79 -21.67 -3.39
CA LEU A 306 -14.83 -21.53 -1.92
C LEU A 306 -16.20 -21.07 -1.41
N GLU A 307 -16.89 -20.17 -2.13
CA GLU A 307 -18.25 -19.72 -1.82
C GLU A 307 -19.26 -20.87 -1.82
N ALA A 308 -19.03 -21.89 -2.64
CA ALA A 308 -19.89 -23.08 -2.72
C ALA A 308 -19.50 -24.21 -1.74
N HIS A 309 -18.34 -24.13 -1.07
CA HIS A 309 -17.81 -25.23 -0.27
C HIS A 309 -18.45 -25.29 1.12
N PRO A 310 -19.01 -26.46 1.56
CA PRO A 310 -19.72 -26.57 2.84
C PRO A 310 -18.87 -26.30 4.08
N GLY A 311 -17.56 -26.55 4.02
CA GLY A 311 -16.61 -26.26 5.10
C GLY A 311 -16.28 -24.79 5.29
N VAL A 312 -16.64 -23.92 4.33
CA VAL A 312 -16.43 -22.49 4.38
C VAL A 312 -17.71 -21.79 4.88
N ALA A 313 -17.58 -21.01 5.93
CA ALA A 313 -18.71 -20.27 6.52
C ALA A 313 -18.96 -18.92 5.83
N ALA A 314 -17.89 -18.24 5.41
CA ALA A 314 -17.94 -16.97 4.71
C ALA A 314 -16.69 -16.76 3.87
N VAL A 315 -16.80 -15.92 2.84
CA VAL A 315 -15.69 -15.42 2.02
C VAL A 315 -15.68 -13.90 2.11
N HIS A 316 -14.57 -13.35 2.57
CA HIS A 316 -14.30 -11.91 2.63
C HIS A 316 -13.45 -11.52 1.44
N ALA A 317 -14.08 -11.04 0.39
CA ALA A 317 -13.43 -10.68 -0.87
C ALA A 317 -14.10 -9.47 -1.51
N LEU A 318 -13.35 -8.72 -2.29
CA LEU A 318 -13.88 -7.63 -3.09
C LEU A 318 -14.54 -8.12 -4.39
N GLY A 319 -15.46 -7.34 -4.88
CA GLY A 319 -16.08 -7.55 -6.17
C GLY A 319 -17.33 -6.69 -6.37
N PRO A 320 -17.82 -6.57 -7.62
CA PRO A 320 -18.97 -5.73 -7.92
C PRO A 320 -20.26 -6.20 -7.22
N ASP A 321 -20.37 -7.51 -6.93
CA ASP A 321 -21.55 -8.12 -6.34
C ASP A 321 -21.36 -8.58 -4.89
N ARG A 322 -20.20 -8.27 -4.25
CA ARG A 322 -19.85 -8.71 -2.89
C ARG A 322 -19.96 -7.61 -1.85
N GLY A 323 -20.29 -8.02 -0.62
CA GLY A 323 -20.41 -7.12 0.52
C GLY A 323 -21.78 -6.41 0.60
N SER A 324 -21.87 -5.41 1.47
CA SER A 324 -23.06 -4.57 1.66
C SER A 324 -23.34 -3.69 0.44
N ALA A 325 -24.55 -3.12 0.37
CA ALA A 325 -24.89 -2.15 -0.69
C ALA A 325 -23.94 -0.94 -0.68
N ALA A 326 -23.50 -0.49 0.50
CA ALA A 326 -22.53 0.58 0.64
C ALA A 326 -21.16 0.17 0.10
N ALA A 327 -20.65 -1.03 0.45
CA ALA A 327 -19.38 -1.54 -0.05
C ALA A 327 -19.37 -1.68 -1.57
N LYS A 328 -20.44 -2.20 -2.18
CA LYS A 328 -20.59 -2.30 -3.64
C LYS A 328 -20.55 -0.93 -4.32
N ARG A 329 -21.23 0.07 -3.77
CA ARG A 329 -21.21 1.44 -4.28
C ARG A 329 -19.80 2.03 -4.23
N ILE A 330 -19.10 1.85 -3.09
CA ILE A 330 -17.74 2.34 -2.89
C ILE A 330 -16.78 1.64 -3.86
N TYR A 331 -16.88 0.32 -3.97
CA TYR A 331 -16.07 -0.45 -4.92
C TYR A 331 -16.24 0.06 -6.36
N ALA A 332 -17.49 0.23 -6.81
CA ALA A 332 -17.77 0.73 -8.15
C ALA A 332 -17.26 2.16 -8.39
N ALA A 333 -17.17 2.98 -7.34
CA ALA A 333 -16.72 4.37 -7.45
C ALA A 333 -15.20 4.51 -7.47
N GLN A 334 -14.46 3.68 -6.73
CA GLN A 334 -13.02 3.90 -6.51
C GLN A 334 -12.11 2.76 -6.95
N CYS A 335 -12.65 1.58 -7.35
CA CYS A 335 -11.87 0.41 -7.74
C CYS A 335 -12.14 0.02 -9.20
N THR A 336 -11.11 -0.49 -9.89
CA THR A 336 -11.21 -1.03 -11.25
C THR A 336 -11.00 -2.55 -11.30
N GLY A 337 -10.73 -3.18 -10.16
CA GLY A 337 -10.57 -4.62 -10.02
C GLY A 337 -10.52 -5.07 -8.56
N PRO A 338 -10.74 -6.38 -8.32
CA PRO A 338 -11.00 -6.91 -6.97
C PRO A 338 -9.75 -7.27 -6.16
N GLY A 339 -8.55 -7.20 -6.77
CA GLY A 339 -7.33 -7.72 -6.14
C GLY A 339 -7.24 -9.25 -6.18
N SER A 340 -6.22 -9.81 -5.51
CA SER A 340 -5.99 -11.24 -5.44
C SER A 340 -5.71 -11.76 -4.02
N THR A 341 -5.87 -10.91 -3.02
CA THR A 341 -5.81 -11.28 -1.60
C THR A 341 -7.22 -11.19 -1.04
N PHE A 342 -7.64 -12.22 -0.31
CA PHE A 342 -8.95 -12.32 0.31
C PHE A 342 -8.89 -13.26 1.53
N SER A 343 -9.94 -13.35 2.33
CA SER A 343 -10.00 -14.26 3.46
C SER A 343 -11.24 -15.13 3.42
N ILE A 344 -11.12 -16.31 4.04
CA ILE A 344 -12.25 -17.24 4.26
C ILE A 344 -12.40 -17.53 5.74
N GLU A 345 -13.63 -17.74 6.16
CA GLU A 345 -13.98 -18.23 7.49
C GLU A 345 -14.21 -19.74 7.43
N ILE A 346 -13.41 -20.53 8.12
CA ILE A 346 -13.60 -21.97 8.24
C ILE A 346 -14.63 -22.26 9.33
N ARG A 347 -15.58 -23.17 9.04
CA ARG A 347 -16.51 -23.66 10.08
C ARG A 347 -15.75 -24.42 11.15
N GLY A 348 -15.99 -24.08 12.39
CA GLY A 348 -15.27 -24.59 13.56
C GLY A 348 -14.50 -23.46 14.24
N GLY A 349 -13.21 -23.50 14.19
CA GLY A 349 -12.34 -22.50 14.81
C GLY A 349 -10.88 -22.68 14.41
N GLN A 350 -9.97 -22.40 15.36
CA GLN A 350 -8.53 -22.47 15.09
C GLN A 350 -8.07 -23.91 14.74
N ALA A 351 -8.62 -24.92 15.39
CA ALA A 351 -8.21 -26.30 15.15
C ALA A 351 -8.52 -26.74 13.71
N GLU A 352 -9.73 -26.45 13.24
CA GLU A 352 -10.17 -26.77 11.88
C GLU A 352 -9.40 -25.92 10.85
N ALA A 353 -9.21 -24.63 11.12
CA ALA A 353 -8.38 -23.78 10.28
C ALA A 353 -6.94 -24.33 10.15
N PHE A 354 -6.34 -24.79 11.25
CA PHE A 354 -5.00 -25.40 11.23
C PHE A 354 -4.96 -26.73 10.52
N GLN A 355 -6.02 -27.55 10.60
CA GLN A 355 -6.12 -28.79 9.82
C GLN A 355 -6.07 -28.49 8.31
N VAL A 356 -6.83 -27.50 7.84
CA VAL A 356 -6.80 -27.08 6.43
C VAL A 356 -5.40 -26.57 6.06
N LEU A 357 -4.85 -25.63 6.81
CA LEU A 357 -3.55 -25.03 6.54
C LEU A 357 -2.41 -26.06 6.44
N ASN A 358 -2.39 -27.02 7.36
CA ASN A 358 -1.34 -28.04 7.41
C ASN A 358 -1.44 -29.09 6.29
N ARG A 359 -2.55 -29.17 5.55
CA ARG A 359 -2.76 -30.10 4.43
C ARG A 359 -2.51 -29.48 3.06
N LEU A 360 -2.42 -28.15 2.97
CA LEU A 360 -2.08 -27.47 1.73
C LEU A 360 -0.66 -27.87 1.28
N ARG A 361 -0.48 -28.06 -0.03
CA ARG A 361 0.76 -28.54 -0.65
C ARG A 361 1.37 -27.53 -1.62
N LEU A 362 0.53 -26.76 -2.31
CA LEU A 362 0.98 -25.72 -3.25
C LEU A 362 1.08 -24.35 -2.56
N PHE A 363 0.07 -23.99 -1.78
CA PHE A 363 0.12 -22.77 -0.99
C PHE A 363 1.26 -22.81 0.02
N LYS A 364 2.04 -21.73 0.10
CA LYS A 364 3.08 -21.58 1.13
C LYS A 364 2.44 -21.00 2.40
N LEU A 365 2.59 -21.70 3.53
CA LEU A 365 2.18 -21.18 4.84
C LEU A 365 3.19 -20.12 5.28
N ALA A 366 2.90 -18.87 4.95
CA ALA A 366 3.77 -17.74 5.22
C ALA A 366 2.98 -16.43 5.34
N VAL A 367 3.54 -15.47 6.06
CA VAL A 367 3.06 -14.08 6.04
C VAL A 367 3.47 -13.41 4.72
N SER A 368 2.99 -12.21 4.46
CA SER A 368 3.10 -11.45 3.22
C SER A 368 1.97 -11.74 2.24
N LEU A 369 2.00 -11.10 1.07
CA LEU A 369 1.00 -11.20 0.01
C LEU A 369 1.53 -10.55 -1.28
N GLY A 370 0.83 -10.80 -2.40
CA GLY A 370 1.08 -10.11 -3.67
C GLY A 370 2.32 -10.57 -4.42
N GLY A 371 2.89 -11.73 -4.06
CA GLY A 371 3.96 -12.40 -4.79
C GLY A 371 3.46 -13.14 -6.03
N THR A 372 4.39 -13.75 -6.76
CA THR A 372 4.09 -14.67 -7.88
C THR A 372 3.60 -16.02 -7.39
N GLU A 373 3.95 -16.41 -6.17
CA GLU A 373 3.50 -17.60 -5.47
C GLU A 373 2.26 -17.34 -4.61
N SER A 374 1.40 -18.35 -4.47
CA SER A 374 0.25 -18.32 -3.56
C SER A 374 0.67 -18.53 -2.12
N LEU A 375 0.26 -17.61 -1.25
CA LEU A 375 0.53 -17.62 0.19
C LEU A 375 -0.75 -17.78 0.99
N VAL A 376 -0.63 -18.43 2.13
CA VAL A 376 -1.71 -18.59 3.09
C VAL A 376 -1.22 -18.31 4.51
N SER A 377 -2.08 -17.71 5.33
CA SER A 377 -1.77 -17.43 6.74
C SER A 377 -3.02 -17.48 7.61
N HIS A 378 -2.82 -17.64 8.92
CA HIS A 378 -3.87 -17.52 9.93
C HIS A 378 -3.68 -16.18 10.66
N PRO A 379 -4.44 -15.13 10.34
CA PRO A 379 -4.23 -13.78 10.87
C PRO A 379 -4.23 -13.71 12.40
N ALA A 380 -5.16 -14.39 13.07
CA ALA A 380 -5.31 -14.35 14.51
C ALA A 380 -4.06 -14.84 15.27
N SER A 381 -3.33 -15.84 14.75
CA SER A 381 -2.11 -16.37 15.37
C SER A 381 -0.81 -15.79 14.82
N THR A 382 -0.87 -14.96 13.77
CA THR A 382 0.32 -14.41 13.10
C THR A 382 0.29 -12.89 13.04
N THR A 383 -0.23 -12.29 11.98
CA THR A 383 -0.16 -10.84 11.72
C THR A 383 -0.94 -9.99 12.72
N HIS A 384 -1.97 -10.55 13.38
CA HIS A 384 -2.82 -9.88 14.35
C HIS A 384 -2.69 -10.48 15.77
N SER A 385 -1.69 -11.33 16.01
CA SER A 385 -1.48 -11.97 17.33
C SER A 385 -1.19 -10.96 18.44
N GLY A 386 -0.63 -9.81 18.12
CA GLY A 386 -0.40 -8.72 19.06
C GLY A 386 -1.64 -7.86 19.40
N VAL A 387 -2.76 -8.07 18.69
CA VAL A 387 -4.03 -7.38 18.95
C VAL A 387 -4.82 -8.17 20.01
N PRO A 388 -5.36 -7.52 21.06
CA PRO A 388 -6.17 -8.20 22.09
C PRO A 388 -7.34 -8.98 21.47
N ALA A 389 -7.68 -10.13 22.07
CA ALA A 389 -8.68 -11.05 21.52
C ALA A 389 -10.09 -10.42 21.36
N ASP A 390 -10.50 -9.60 22.32
CA ASP A 390 -11.76 -8.84 22.28
C ASP A 390 -11.77 -7.81 21.14
N VAL A 391 -10.63 -7.18 20.87
CA VAL A 391 -10.46 -6.25 19.75
C VAL A 391 -10.51 -7.02 18.43
N ARG A 392 -9.78 -8.16 18.32
CA ARG A 392 -9.82 -9.02 17.12
C ARG A 392 -11.25 -9.46 16.80
N ALA A 393 -11.99 -9.92 17.80
CA ALA A 393 -13.39 -10.33 17.63
C ALA A 393 -14.26 -9.17 17.13
N ARG A 394 -14.08 -7.97 17.69
CA ARG A 394 -14.84 -6.77 17.29
C ARG A 394 -14.56 -6.34 15.85
N ILE A 395 -13.31 -6.48 15.38
CA ILE A 395 -12.92 -6.14 14.00
C ILE A 395 -13.07 -7.32 13.03
N GLY A 396 -13.63 -8.47 13.46
CA GLY A 396 -13.91 -9.62 12.60
C GLY A 396 -12.73 -10.55 12.32
N VAL A 397 -11.60 -10.40 13.01
CA VAL A 397 -10.45 -11.31 12.90
C VAL A 397 -10.64 -12.47 13.87
N THR A 398 -11.36 -13.48 13.43
CA THR A 398 -11.75 -14.66 14.20
C THR A 398 -10.64 -15.72 14.21
N ASP A 399 -10.81 -16.75 15.04
CA ASP A 399 -9.91 -17.89 15.11
C ASP A 399 -10.13 -18.90 13.95
N GLY A 400 -11.23 -18.80 13.19
CA GLY A 400 -11.48 -19.58 11.98
C GLY A 400 -10.99 -18.90 10.69
N LEU A 401 -10.47 -17.66 10.78
CA LEU A 401 -10.12 -16.86 9.61
C LEU A 401 -8.79 -17.31 8.99
N ILE A 402 -8.83 -17.63 7.70
CA ILE A 402 -7.65 -17.91 6.86
C ILE A 402 -7.56 -16.85 5.79
N ARG A 403 -6.40 -16.19 5.65
CA ARG A 403 -6.13 -15.26 4.55
C ARG A 403 -5.35 -15.94 3.45
N LEU A 404 -5.83 -15.80 2.21
CA LEU A 404 -5.19 -16.29 0.99
C LEU A 404 -4.69 -15.09 0.16
N SER A 405 -3.50 -15.22 -0.39
CA SER A 405 -2.94 -14.32 -1.42
C SER A 405 -2.63 -15.16 -2.64
N ILE A 406 -3.40 -15.00 -3.70
CA ILE A 406 -3.27 -15.80 -4.92
C ILE A 406 -2.14 -15.25 -5.79
N GLY A 407 -1.28 -16.15 -6.25
CA GLY A 407 -0.18 -15.89 -7.16
C GLY A 407 -0.54 -16.11 -8.63
N LEU A 408 0.42 -16.66 -9.39
CA LEU A 408 0.31 -16.85 -10.84
C LEU A 408 0.17 -18.32 -11.23
N GLU A 409 -0.05 -19.22 -10.27
CA GLU A 409 -0.28 -20.63 -10.51
C GLU A 409 -1.60 -20.84 -11.28
N SER A 410 -1.75 -22.04 -11.88
CA SER A 410 -3.02 -22.45 -12.50
C SER A 410 -4.15 -22.46 -11.48
N ALA A 411 -5.30 -21.90 -11.84
CA ALA A 411 -6.49 -21.90 -10.99
C ALA A 411 -6.93 -23.33 -10.63
N ASP A 412 -6.87 -24.25 -11.60
CA ASP A 412 -7.27 -25.65 -11.40
C ASP A 412 -6.39 -26.36 -10.38
N ASP A 413 -5.08 -26.09 -10.38
CA ASP A 413 -4.14 -26.66 -9.42
C ASP A 413 -4.39 -26.14 -8.01
N LEU A 414 -4.62 -24.82 -7.86
CA LEU A 414 -4.96 -24.21 -6.57
C LEU A 414 -6.30 -24.71 -6.03
N ILE A 415 -7.30 -24.89 -6.89
CA ILE A 415 -8.60 -25.47 -6.52
C ILE A 415 -8.43 -26.92 -6.08
N ALA A 416 -7.63 -27.73 -6.77
CA ALA A 416 -7.37 -29.11 -6.39
C ALA A 416 -6.68 -29.18 -5.01
N ASP A 417 -5.71 -28.29 -4.75
CA ASP A 417 -5.02 -28.22 -3.45
C ASP A 417 -5.96 -27.80 -2.31
N LEU A 418 -6.80 -26.79 -2.53
CA LEU A 418 -7.80 -26.36 -1.54
C LEU A 418 -8.85 -27.45 -1.30
N THR A 419 -9.34 -28.10 -2.34
CA THR A 419 -10.35 -29.16 -2.23
C THR A 419 -9.84 -30.34 -1.38
N GLN A 420 -8.61 -30.83 -1.63
CA GLN A 420 -8.04 -31.92 -0.84
C GLN A 420 -7.77 -31.50 0.62
N ALA A 421 -7.41 -30.23 0.86
CA ALA A 421 -7.18 -29.73 2.20
C ALA A 421 -8.49 -29.56 2.99
N LEU A 422 -9.54 -29.03 2.35
CA LEU A 422 -10.86 -28.84 2.95
C LEU A 422 -11.61 -30.17 3.21
N ALA A 423 -11.35 -31.24 2.45
CA ALA A 423 -11.90 -32.57 2.69
C ALA A 423 -11.56 -33.11 4.10
N ALA A 424 -10.59 -32.56 4.77
CA ALA A 424 -10.28 -32.85 6.16
C ALA A 424 -11.43 -32.57 7.11
N LEU A 425 -12.21 -31.55 6.82
CA LEU A 425 -13.33 -31.11 7.66
C LEU A 425 -14.54 -32.03 7.59
N ASP A 426 -14.60 -32.92 6.56
CA ASP A 426 -15.69 -33.86 6.35
C ASP A 426 -15.43 -35.21 7.07
N SER A 427 -14.20 -35.48 7.51
CA SER A 427 -13.77 -36.78 8.01
C SER A 427 -13.88 -36.95 9.53
N GLU A 428 -14.23 -35.93 10.29
CA GLU A 428 -14.49 -36.04 11.72
C GLU A 428 -16.00 -36.03 12.02
N PRO A 429 -16.52 -36.97 12.84
CA PRO A 429 -17.91 -36.92 13.27
C PRO A 429 -18.12 -35.66 14.12
N ARG A 430 -19.08 -34.81 13.71
CA ARG A 430 -19.49 -33.64 14.48
C ARG A 430 -19.94 -34.10 15.87
N PRO A 431 -19.40 -33.54 16.97
CA PRO A 431 -20.02 -33.76 18.27
C PRO A 431 -21.46 -33.25 18.20
N VAL A 432 -22.40 -34.11 18.58
CA VAL A 432 -23.86 -33.87 18.66
C VAL A 432 -24.17 -32.81 19.72
#